data_7cfeb6f968e86bf366af89c7b2d1c8db
#
_entry.id   7cfeb6f968e86bf366af89c7b2d1c8db
#
_cell.length_a   1.000
_cell.length_b   1.000
_cell.length_c   1.000
_cell.angle_alpha   90.00
_cell.angle_beta   90.00
_cell.angle_gamma   90.00
#
_symmetry.space_group_name_H-M   'P 1'
#
loop_
_entity.id
_entity.type
_entity.pdbx_description
1 polymer ?
#
loop_
_entity_poly.entity_id
_entity_poly.type
_entity_poly.pdbx_seq_one_letter_code
_entity_poly.pdbx_strand_id
1 'polypeptide(L)'
;MKIEILYPDLCDLYGDPANLKYILPAIRDAKVYRTCIFEEPKFVSEDVDFIYIGSMSEESQKMVCEKLMPLKERIRELIDLGVIILATGNALEVFGDKIIYEDGSETSCLGFFHGTARPEMMNRHNSLFLGELNLDEEVVSAIGEKGTKEGSGSEDNENSKIEIVGFKSQFGHILPTDEGDTWMPLFKKVRGVGIDGKKQNSDMGEGVRINNFMATYLLGPLLILNPPFTKYLLSLLGGNCKLPYENV
;
A
#
# COMPACT_ATOMS: atom_id res chain seq x y z
N MET A 1 -12.94 -4.98 -15.59
CA MET A 1 -11.80 -4.64 -14.72
C MET A 1 -11.06 -5.91 -14.35
N LYS A 2 -9.72 -5.91 -14.42
CA LYS A 2 -8.87 -7.07 -14.10
C LYS A 2 -8.06 -6.76 -12.84
N ILE A 3 -8.18 -7.62 -11.85
CA ILE A 3 -7.52 -7.48 -10.54
C ILE A 3 -6.64 -8.69 -10.32
N GLU A 4 -5.37 -8.47 -9.97
CA GLU A 4 -4.45 -9.56 -9.66
C GLU A 4 -4.04 -9.53 -8.18
N ILE A 5 -4.22 -10.66 -7.52
CA ILE A 5 -3.74 -10.94 -6.17
C ILE A 5 -2.48 -11.76 -6.30
N LEU A 6 -1.34 -11.15 -5.96
CA LEU A 6 -0.05 -11.81 -6.04
C LEU A 6 0.21 -12.67 -4.81
N TYR A 7 0.53 -13.92 -5.08
CA TYR A 7 1.06 -14.89 -4.13
C TYR A 7 0.21 -15.05 -2.87
N PRO A 8 -1.14 -15.19 -3.00
CA PRO A 8 -2.02 -15.31 -1.84
C PRO A 8 -1.78 -16.59 -1.02
N ASP A 9 -0.98 -17.51 -1.54
CA ASP A 9 -0.48 -18.70 -0.84
C ASP A 9 0.65 -18.39 0.16
N LEU A 10 1.32 -17.24 0.03
CA LEU A 10 2.39 -16.77 0.90
C LEU A 10 2.11 -15.41 1.55
N CYS A 11 1.30 -14.56 0.90
CA CYS A 11 1.11 -13.15 1.24
C CYS A 11 -0.30 -12.90 1.79
N ASP A 12 -0.66 -13.56 2.89
CA ASP A 12 -2.02 -13.53 3.45
C ASP A 12 -2.08 -13.39 4.99
N LEU A 13 -0.98 -12.92 5.61
CA LEU A 13 -0.92 -12.77 7.06
C LEU A 13 -1.80 -11.61 7.56
N TYR A 14 -2.10 -11.61 8.86
CA TYR A 14 -2.75 -10.53 9.62
C TYR A 14 -4.10 -10.04 9.07
N GLY A 15 -4.84 -10.90 8.36
CA GLY A 15 -6.15 -10.53 7.82
C GLY A 15 -6.09 -9.69 6.53
N ASP A 16 -4.94 -9.56 5.90
CA ASP A 16 -4.74 -8.85 4.63
C ASP A 16 -5.71 -9.25 3.51
N PRO A 17 -6.09 -10.54 3.34
CA PRO A 17 -7.09 -10.94 2.35
C PRO A 17 -8.46 -10.28 2.54
N ALA A 18 -8.76 -9.77 3.74
CA ALA A 18 -10.02 -9.06 4.00
C ALA A 18 -10.09 -7.73 3.25
N ASN A 19 -8.96 -7.09 2.92
CA ASN A 19 -8.93 -5.89 2.10
C ASN A 19 -9.64 -6.12 0.77
N LEU A 20 -9.29 -7.19 0.07
CA LEU A 20 -9.89 -7.49 -1.23
C LEU A 20 -11.32 -8.02 -1.10
N LYS A 21 -11.61 -8.82 -0.08
CA LYS A 21 -13.01 -9.27 0.19
C LYS A 21 -13.95 -8.08 0.40
N TYR A 22 -13.43 -6.97 0.94
CA TYR A 22 -14.22 -5.76 1.17
C TYR A 22 -14.44 -4.92 -0.09
N ILE A 23 -13.41 -4.73 -0.91
CA ILE A 23 -13.48 -3.86 -2.09
C ILE A 23 -14.14 -4.56 -3.31
N LEU A 24 -13.94 -5.87 -3.49
CA LEU A 24 -14.40 -6.62 -4.66
C LEU A 24 -15.91 -6.51 -4.93
N PRO A 25 -16.82 -6.57 -3.93
CA PRO A 25 -18.25 -6.41 -4.18
C PRO A 25 -18.66 -5.04 -4.74
N ALA A 26 -17.81 -4.01 -4.55
CA ALA A 26 -18.04 -2.66 -5.10
C ALA A 26 -17.60 -2.55 -6.56
N ILE A 27 -16.87 -3.52 -7.09
CA ILE A 27 -16.34 -3.55 -8.45
C ILE A 27 -17.15 -4.51 -9.31
N ARG A 28 -18.02 -3.96 -10.17
CA ARG A 28 -18.85 -4.77 -11.06
C ARG A 28 -17.97 -5.49 -12.11
N ASP A 29 -18.31 -6.74 -12.40
CA ASP A 29 -17.68 -7.55 -13.46
C ASP A 29 -16.16 -7.64 -13.33
N ALA A 30 -15.62 -7.63 -12.10
CA ALA A 30 -14.22 -7.81 -11.83
C ALA A 30 -13.77 -9.24 -12.19
N LYS A 31 -12.78 -9.33 -13.08
CA LYS A 31 -12.03 -10.57 -13.30
C LYS A 31 -10.89 -10.62 -12.31
N VAL A 32 -10.94 -11.53 -11.36
CA VAL A 32 -9.94 -11.66 -10.30
C VAL A 32 -9.03 -12.83 -10.59
N TYR A 33 -7.75 -12.54 -10.73
CA TYR A 33 -6.69 -13.53 -10.81
C TYR A 33 -6.08 -13.73 -9.41
N ARG A 34 -5.75 -14.96 -9.07
CA ARG A 34 -4.99 -15.34 -7.88
C ARG A 34 -3.77 -16.11 -8.35
N THR A 35 -2.65 -15.45 -8.41
CA THR A 35 -1.41 -16.02 -8.93
C THR A 35 -0.57 -16.56 -7.79
N CYS A 36 -0.40 -17.87 -7.71
CA CYS A 36 0.46 -18.52 -6.72
C CYS A 36 1.93 -18.31 -7.04
N ILE A 37 2.82 -18.48 -6.05
CA ILE A 37 4.26 -18.17 -6.17
C ILE A 37 4.97 -18.91 -7.30
N PHE A 38 4.48 -20.08 -7.72
CA PHE A 38 5.06 -20.87 -8.81
C PHE A 38 4.44 -20.59 -10.19
N GLU A 39 3.46 -19.68 -10.24
CA GLU A 39 2.81 -19.27 -11.49
C GLU A 39 3.43 -17.97 -12.01
N GLU A 40 3.31 -17.74 -13.31
CA GLU A 40 3.67 -16.46 -13.90
C GLU A 40 2.56 -15.44 -13.64
N PRO A 41 2.90 -14.25 -13.11
CA PRO A 41 1.92 -13.19 -12.91
C PRO A 41 1.22 -12.79 -14.20
N LYS A 42 -0.09 -12.56 -14.13
CA LYS A 42 -0.91 -12.21 -15.29
C LYS A 42 -0.54 -10.87 -15.88
N PHE A 43 -0.08 -9.93 -15.04
CA PHE A 43 0.38 -8.62 -15.48
C PHE A 43 1.58 -8.69 -16.47
N VAL A 44 2.27 -9.83 -16.58
CA VAL A 44 3.35 -10.03 -17.55
C VAL A 44 2.81 -10.07 -18.98
N SER A 45 1.68 -10.75 -19.18
CA SER A 45 1.11 -11.03 -20.50
C SER A 45 -0.24 -10.38 -20.77
N GLU A 46 -0.89 -9.83 -19.73
CA GLU A 46 -2.19 -9.18 -19.82
C GLU A 46 -2.15 -7.80 -19.16
N ASP A 47 -2.99 -6.87 -19.63
CA ASP A 47 -3.25 -5.64 -18.92
C ASP A 47 -4.08 -5.93 -17.67
N VAL A 48 -3.67 -5.34 -16.55
CA VAL A 48 -4.37 -5.40 -15.26
C VAL A 48 -4.62 -3.99 -14.76
N ASP A 49 -5.72 -3.79 -14.02
CA ASP A 49 -6.10 -2.48 -13.49
C ASP A 49 -5.66 -2.30 -12.04
N PHE A 50 -5.56 -3.40 -11.29
CA PHE A 50 -5.19 -3.39 -9.87
C PHE A 50 -4.38 -4.64 -9.50
N ILE A 51 -3.26 -4.43 -8.80
CA ILE A 51 -2.41 -5.48 -8.23
C ILE A 51 -2.39 -5.32 -6.72
N TYR A 52 -2.60 -6.42 -6.01
CA TYR A 52 -2.53 -6.47 -4.55
C TYR A 52 -1.53 -7.51 -4.08
N ILE A 53 -0.70 -7.13 -3.09
CA ILE A 53 0.21 -8.04 -2.40
C ILE A 53 0.15 -7.76 -0.89
N GLY A 54 -0.11 -8.80 -0.10
CA GLY A 54 -0.25 -8.71 1.35
C GLY A 54 1.04 -9.02 2.11
N SER A 55 0.94 -8.97 3.44
CA SER A 55 2.03 -9.31 4.34
C SER A 55 2.37 -10.80 4.32
N MET A 56 3.63 -11.13 4.58
CA MET A 56 4.18 -12.48 4.48
C MET A 56 5.22 -12.75 5.57
N SER A 57 5.68 -14.02 5.68
CA SER A 57 6.83 -14.33 6.50
C SER A 57 8.13 -13.83 5.85
N GLU A 58 9.17 -13.64 6.64
CA GLU A 58 10.47 -13.18 6.16
C GLU A 58 11.13 -14.18 5.19
N GLU A 59 10.85 -15.48 5.35
CA GLU A 59 11.27 -16.51 4.41
C GLU A 59 10.52 -16.40 3.07
N SER A 60 9.20 -16.21 3.13
CA SER A 60 8.39 -15.97 1.93
C SER A 60 8.81 -14.68 1.22
N GLN A 61 9.22 -13.65 1.97
CA GLN A 61 9.66 -12.38 1.43
C GLN A 61 10.90 -12.52 0.53
N LYS A 62 11.87 -13.36 0.91
CA LYS A 62 13.02 -13.69 0.06
C LYS A 62 12.58 -14.32 -1.25
N MET A 63 11.68 -15.29 -1.19
CA MET A 63 11.13 -15.95 -2.39
C MET A 63 10.41 -14.95 -3.30
N VAL A 64 9.62 -14.05 -2.72
CA VAL A 64 8.89 -13.02 -3.46
C VAL A 64 9.85 -12.04 -4.12
N CYS A 65 10.91 -11.58 -3.43
CA CYS A 65 11.95 -10.75 -4.02
C CYS A 65 12.60 -11.45 -5.24
N GLU A 66 12.99 -12.72 -5.10
CA GLU A 66 13.59 -13.50 -6.19
C GLU A 66 12.65 -13.66 -7.39
N LYS A 67 11.35 -13.86 -7.15
CA LYS A 67 10.34 -14.01 -8.19
C LYS A 67 10.00 -12.71 -8.91
N LEU A 68 9.97 -11.59 -8.20
CA LEU A 68 9.62 -10.29 -8.79
C LEU A 68 10.81 -9.57 -9.43
N MET A 69 12.05 -9.88 -9.01
CA MET A 69 13.25 -9.23 -9.55
C MET A 69 13.36 -9.31 -11.09
N PRO A 70 13.14 -10.46 -11.75
CA PRO A 70 13.14 -10.52 -13.22
C PRO A 70 12.03 -9.71 -13.89
N LEU A 71 10.98 -9.34 -13.13
CA LEU A 71 9.82 -8.61 -13.60
C LEU A 71 9.87 -7.11 -13.27
N LYS A 72 10.98 -6.65 -12.69
CA LYS A 72 11.17 -5.27 -12.20
C LYS A 72 10.79 -4.23 -13.24
N GLU A 73 11.29 -4.36 -14.48
CA GLU A 73 11.02 -3.37 -15.53
C GLU A 73 9.53 -3.35 -15.92
N ARG A 74 8.88 -4.51 -15.96
CA ARG A 74 7.45 -4.58 -16.23
C ARG A 74 6.63 -3.94 -15.12
N ILE A 75 7.00 -4.15 -13.86
CA ILE A 75 6.32 -3.51 -12.72
C ILE A 75 6.52 -2.00 -12.75
N ARG A 76 7.72 -1.52 -13.10
CA ARG A 76 8.00 -0.09 -13.30
C ARG A 76 7.11 0.52 -14.38
N GLU A 77 7.01 -0.15 -15.53
CA GLU A 77 6.11 0.26 -16.62
C GLU A 77 4.65 0.36 -16.14
N LEU A 78 4.17 -0.60 -15.36
CA LEU A 78 2.81 -0.56 -14.80
C LEU A 78 2.60 0.62 -13.84
N ILE A 79 3.61 0.94 -13.02
CA ILE A 79 3.58 2.13 -12.13
C ILE A 79 3.51 3.40 -12.97
N ASP A 80 4.29 3.50 -14.04
CA ASP A 80 4.33 4.66 -14.93
C ASP A 80 3.04 4.81 -15.73
N LEU A 81 2.39 3.70 -16.09
CA LEU A 81 1.06 3.68 -16.72
C LEU A 81 -0.08 3.99 -15.75
N GLY A 82 0.19 4.14 -14.45
CA GLY A 82 -0.79 4.46 -13.44
C GLY A 82 -1.65 3.29 -12.98
N VAL A 83 -1.22 2.03 -13.24
CA VAL A 83 -1.87 0.85 -12.66
C VAL A 83 -1.81 0.93 -11.13
N ILE A 84 -2.93 0.62 -10.47
CA ILE A 84 -2.97 0.66 -9.02
C ILE A 84 -2.24 -0.57 -8.47
N ILE A 85 -1.24 -0.33 -7.63
CA ILE A 85 -0.55 -1.39 -6.89
C ILE A 85 -0.65 -1.07 -5.41
N LEU A 86 -1.25 -1.96 -4.63
CA LEU A 86 -1.34 -1.82 -3.17
C LEU A 86 -0.55 -2.95 -2.50
N ALA A 87 0.47 -2.57 -1.73
CA ALA A 87 1.27 -3.47 -0.92
C ALA A 87 1.06 -3.17 0.58
N THR A 88 0.72 -4.18 1.38
CA THR A 88 0.47 -4.03 2.81
C THR A 88 1.44 -4.85 3.66
N GLY A 89 1.70 -4.38 4.89
CA GLY A 89 2.65 -5.02 5.79
C GLY A 89 4.08 -4.99 5.25
N ASN A 90 4.86 -6.03 5.51
CA ASN A 90 6.24 -6.13 5.05
C ASN A 90 6.40 -6.36 3.54
N ALA A 91 5.30 -6.50 2.77
CA ALA A 91 5.36 -6.43 1.31
C ALA A 91 5.94 -5.09 0.81
N LEU A 92 5.79 -4.01 1.58
CA LEU A 92 6.41 -2.71 1.31
C LEU A 92 7.92 -2.83 1.09
N GLU A 93 8.61 -3.66 1.87
CA GLU A 93 10.08 -3.81 1.85
C GLU A 93 10.59 -4.39 0.52
N VAL A 94 9.79 -5.23 -0.14
CA VAL A 94 10.11 -5.83 -1.45
C VAL A 94 10.35 -4.78 -2.53
N PHE A 95 9.78 -3.60 -2.38
CA PHE A 95 9.85 -2.51 -3.36
C PHE A 95 10.97 -1.49 -3.06
N GLY A 96 11.62 -1.58 -1.88
CA GLY A 96 12.82 -0.80 -1.55
C GLY A 96 14.08 -1.31 -2.23
N ASP A 97 15.26 -0.83 -1.80
CA ASP A 97 16.53 -1.25 -2.37
C ASP A 97 16.94 -2.66 -1.91
N LYS A 98 16.88 -2.89 -0.60
CA LYS A 98 17.33 -4.15 0.01
C LYS A 98 16.84 -4.34 1.44
N ILE A 99 16.92 -5.58 1.90
CA ILE A 99 16.71 -5.98 3.29
C ILE A 99 18.05 -6.48 3.83
N ILE A 100 18.50 -5.94 4.97
CA ILE A 100 19.72 -6.35 5.67
C ILE A 100 19.32 -7.02 6.97
N TYR A 101 19.65 -8.30 7.11
CA TYR A 101 19.31 -9.09 8.28
C TYR A 101 20.36 -8.95 9.40
N GLU A 102 20.02 -9.38 10.63
CA GLU A 102 20.88 -9.29 11.81
C GLU A 102 22.22 -10.07 11.68
N ASP A 103 22.22 -11.13 10.86
CA ASP A 103 23.44 -11.92 10.56
C ASP A 103 24.34 -11.26 9.49
N GLY A 104 23.96 -10.09 9.00
CA GLY A 104 24.66 -9.36 7.95
C GLY A 104 24.37 -9.84 6.54
N SER A 105 23.53 -10.86 6.35
CA SER A 105 23.05 -11.25 5.01
C SER A 105 22.12 -10.20 4.42
N GLU A 106 22.08 -10.11 3.10
CA GLU A 106 21.26 -9.14 2.39
C GLU A 106 20.37 -9.82 1.35
N THR A 107 19.16 -9.28 1.16
CA THR A 107 18.27 -9.61 0.03
C THR A 107 18.07 -8.36 -0.80
N SER A 108 18.47 -8.40 -2.07
CA SER A 108 18.19 -7.31 -3.03
C SER A 108 16.69 -7.26 -3.34
N CYS A 109 16.14 -6.06 -3.38
CA CYS A 109 14.74 -5.78 -3.63
C CYS A 109 14.57 -4.98 -4.94
N LEU A 110 13.35 -4.57 -5.27
CA LEU A 110 13.04 -3.98 -6.58
C LEU A 110 13.62 -2.57 -6.77
N GLY A 111 13.95 -1.83 -5.71
CA GLY A 111 14.61 -0.52 -5.78
C GLY A 111 13.75 0.53 -6.49
N PHE A 112 12.46 0.62 -6.17
CA PHE A 112 11.59 1.68 -6.69
C PHE A 112 11.64 2.94 -5.84
N PHE A 113 12.09 2.81 -4.60
CA PHE A 113 12.46 3.92 -3.71
C PHE A 113 13.72 3.56 -2.94
N HIS A 114 14.53 4.56 -2.59
CA HIS A 114 15.84 4.38 -1.94
C HIS A 114 15.69 4.17 -0.44
N GLY A 115 15.27 2.96 -0.07
CA GLY A 115 15.06 2.56 1.31
C GLY A 115 15.59 1.16 1.61
N THR A 116 16.28 1.04 2.74
CA THR A 116 16.81 -0.22 3.26
C THR A 116 16.01 -0.67 4.47
N ALA A 117 15.45 -1.87 4.41
CA ALA A 117 14.79 -2.50 5.55
C ALA A 117 15.80 -3.21 6.46
N ARG A 118 15.59 -3.12 7.77
CA ARG A 118 16.40 -3.78 8.79
C ARG A 118 15.49 -4.48 9.81
N PRO A 119 15.16 -5.75 9.59
CA PRO A 119 14.37 -6.54 10.55
C PRO A 119 15.22 -6.93 11.77
N GLU A 120 14.60 -6.83 12.95
CA GLU A 120 15.11 -7.28 14.25
C GLU A 120 14.19 -8.40 14.74
N MET A 121 14.51 -9.65 14.44
CA MET A 121 13.61 -10.79 14.62
C MET A 121 13.21 -11.06 16.08
N MET A 122 14.02 -10.63 17.03
CA MET A 122 13.71 -10.75 18.47
C MET A 122 12.92 -9.56 19.02
N ASN A 123 12.68 -8.54 18.21
CA ASN A 123 12.05 -7.28 18.62
C ASN A 123 10.87 -6.90 17.72
N ARG A 124 9.68 -7.42 18.07
CA ARG A 124 8.46 -7.08 17.33
C ARG A 124 7.92 -5.71 17.73
N HIS A 125 7.80 -4.83 16.77
CA HIS A 125 7.26 -3.49 16.93
C HIS A 125 5.75 -3.49 16.66
N ASN A 126 4.95 -3.22 17.71
CA ASN A 126 3.51 -3.06 17.62
C ASN A 126 3.13 -1.60 17.84
N SER A 127 2.34 -1.02 16.96
CA SER A 127 1.89 0.37 17.12
C SER A 127 0.55 0.64 16.42
N LEU A 128 -0.22 1.53 17.03
CA LEU A 128 -1.35 2.16 16.37
C LEU A 128 -0.86 3.37 15.58
N PHE A 129 -1.51 3.64 14.47
CA PHE A 129 -1.22 4.75 13.58
C PHE A 129 -2.48 5.57 13.31
N LEU A 130 -2.31 6.89 13.35
CA LEU A 130 -3.27 7.87 12.85
C LEU A 130 -2.52 8.80 11.90
N GLY A 131 -3.06 8.99 10.73
CA GLY A 131 -2.48 9.86 9.71
C GLY A 131 -3.52 10.39 8.75
N GLU A 132 -3.04 11.07 7.71
CA GLU A 132 -3.82 11.62 6.64
C GLU A 132 -3.25 11.13 5.30
N LEU A 133 -4.11 10.76 4.35
CA LEU A 133 -3.66 10.41 3.01
C LEU A 133 -2.93 11.61 2.38
N ASN A 134 -1.72 11.37 1.91
CA ASN A 134 -0.91 12.40 1.26
C ASN A 134 -1.34 12.51 -0.22
N LEU A 135 -2.19 13.49 -0.51
CA LEU A 135 -2.67 13.78 -1.86
C LEU A 135 -2.01 15.07 -2.38
N ASP A 136 -1.71 15.09 -3.66
CA ASP A 136 -1.34 16.33 -4.36
C ASP A 136 -2.56 17.27 -4.42
N GLU A 137 -2.33 18.57 -4.33
CA GLU A 137 -3.40 19.60 -4.33
C GLU A 137 -4.34 19.49 -5.52
N GLU A 138 -3.83 19.08 -6.69
CA GLU A 138 -4.64 18.83 -7.89
C GLU A 138 -5.64 17.69 -7.74
N VAL A 139 -5.27 16.64 -7.01
CA VAL A 139 -6.13 15.48 -6.75
C VAL A 139 -7.19 15.83 -5.72
N VAL A 140 -6.83 16.63 -4.71
CA VAL A 140 -7.77 17.13 -3.69
C VAL A 140 -8.87 17.95 -4.30
N SER A 141 -8.54 18.88 -5.23
CA SER A 141 -9.52 19.70 -5.94
C SER A 141 -10.47 18.86 -6.82
N ALA A 142 -9.93 17.85 -7.51
CA ALA A 142 -10.74 16.97 -8.37
C ALA A 142 -11.74 16.08 -7.58
N ILE A 143 -11.40 15.69 -6.35
CA ILE A 143 -12.28 14.92 -5.47
C ILE A 143 -13.35 15.83 -4.87
N GLY A 144 -12.99 17.07 -4.49
CA GLY A 144 -13.91 18.08 -3.95
C GLY A 144 -15.02 18.49 -4.93
N GLU A 145 -14.70 18.64 -6.22
CA GLU A 145 -15.67 19.01 -7.26
C GLU A 145 -16.68 17.89 -7.58
N LYS A 146 -16.33 16.61 -7.39
CA LYS A 146 -17.24 15.47 -7.61
C LYS A 146 -18.17 15.17 -6.41
N GLY A 147 -17.83 15.69 -5.23
CA GLY A 147 -18.61 15.48 -3.98
C GLY A 147 -19.75 16.48 -3.74
N THR A 148 -19.81 17.60 -4.47
CA THR A 148 -20.76 18.70 -4.22
C THR A 148 -21.91 18.76 -5.22
N LYS A 149 -22.68 17.66 -5.35
CA LYS A 149 -24.03 17.73 -5.91
C LYS A 149 -24.96 16.84 -5.09
N GLU A 150 -25.38 17.34 -3.95
CA GLU A 150 -26.70 17.22 -3.33
C GLU A 150 -26.63 17.61 -1.85
N GLY A 151 -27.20 18.77 -1.52
CA GLY A 151 -27.85 19.01 -0.22
C GLY A 151 -27.09 19.81 0.84
N SER A 152 -27.54 21.06 1.01
CA SER A 152 -27.50 21.93 2.20
C SER A 152 -26.16 22.59 2.57
N GLY A 153 -26.23 23.92 2.52
CA GLY A 153 -25.18 24.86 2.88
C GLY A 153 -24.66 24.71 4.30
N SER A 154 -23.38 24.61 4.38
CA SER A 154 -22.52 25.22 5.39
C SER A 154 -21.18 25.47 4.71
N GLU A 155 -20.80 26.73 4.65
CA GLU A 155 -19.50 27.20 4.21
C GLU A 155 -18.45 26.80 5.25
N ASP A 156 -17.91 25.59 5.16
CA ASP A 156 -16.65 25.23 5.76
C ASP A 156 -15.84 24.50 4.67
N ASN A 157 -15.02 25.27 3.95
CA ASN A 157 -13.93 24.83 3.10
C ASN A 157 -12.82 24.22 3.98
N GLU A 158 -13.08 23.21 4.74
CA GLU A 158 -12.06 22.26 5.18
C GLU A 158 -11.82 21.31 4.01
N ASN A 159 -10.68 21.49 3.33
CA ASN A 159 -10.12 20.51 2.41
C ASN A 159 -10.40 19.11 2.96
N SER A 160 -11.14 18.30 2.22
CA SER A 160 -11.60 16.99 2.68
C SER A 160 -10.40 16.05 2.87
N LYS A 161 -9.78 16.15 4.05
CA LYS A 161 -8.67 15.28 4.45
C LYS A 161 -9.20 13.86 4.65
N ILE A 162 -8.52 12.90 4.06
CA ILE A 162 -8.80 11.49 4.28
C ILE A 162 -7.96 11.01 5.45
N GLU A 163 -8.59 10.89 6.62
CA GLU A 163 -7.94 10.32 7.80
C GLU A 163 -7.75 8.82 7.64
N ILE A 164 -6.62 8.33 8.16
CA ILE A 164 -6.20 6.93 8.12
C ILE A 164 -5.93 6.45 9.53
N VAL A 165 -6.59 5.39 9.91
CA VAL A 165 -6.28 4.64 11.14
C VAL A 165 -5.76 3.26 10.78
N GLY A 166 -4.81 2.76 11.56
CA GLY A 166 -4.27 1.44 11.29
C GLY A 166 -3.44 0.88 12.44
N PHE A 167 -3.06 -0.37 12.26
CA PHE A 167 -2.20 -1.10 13.16
C PHE A 167 -1.00 -1.64 12.40
N LYS A 168 0.16 -1.60 13.04
CA LYS A 168 1.40 -2.20 12.56
C LYS A 168 1.87 -3.27 13.52
N SER A 169 2.37 -4.37 12.95
CA SER A 169 3.09 -5.41 13.68
C SER A 169 4.20 -5.91 12.77
N GLN A 170 5.40 -5.42 12.99
CA GLN A 170 6.55 -5.60 12.11
C GLN A 170 7.81 -5.90 12.91
N PHE A 171 8.80 -6.50 12.27
CA PHE A 171 10.10 -6.78 12.89
C PHE A 171 11.15 -5.72 12.55
N GLY A 172 10.92 -4.86 11.58
CA GLY A 172 11.90 -3.88 11.15
C GLY A 172 11.29 -2.56 10.71
N HIS A 173 12.16 -1.67 10.30
CA HIS A 173 11.84 -0.35 9.77
C HIS A 173 12.61 -0.09 8.50
N ILE A 174 12.10 0.80 7.66
CA ILE A 174 12.82 1.26 6.47
C ILE A 174 13.49 2.60 6.78
N LEU A 175 14.75 2.65 6.49
CA LEU A 175 15.56 3.87 6.57
C LEU A 175 16.06 4.24 5.17
N PRO A 176 16.29 5.54 4.88
CA PRO A 176 16.95 5.95 3.64
C PRO A 176 18.25 5.17 3.44
N THR A 177 18.51 4.76 2.20
CA THR A 177 19.74 4.02 1.87
C THR A 177 20.96 4.91 2.00
N ASP A 178 20.85 6.16 1.50
CA ASP A 178 21.89 7.19 1.61
C ASP A 178 21.33 8.46 2.28
N GLU A 179 22.26 9.31 2.79
CA GLU A 179 21.89 10.61 3.35
C GLU A 179 21.28 11.50 2.26
N GLY A 180 20.05 11.98 2.52
CA GLY A 180 19.33 12.84 1.59
C GLY A 180 18.32 12.11 0.71
N ASP A 181 18.31 10.78 0.70
CA ASP A 181 17.25 10.02 0.06
C ASP A 181 15.91 10.28 0.73
N THR A 182 14.92 10.57 -0.08
CA THR A 182 13.56 10.81 0.35
C THR A 182 12.58 10.14 -0.61
N TRP A 183 11.38 9.90 -0.12
CA TRP A 183 10.25 9.48 -0.93
C TRP A 183 8.97 10.17 -0.46
N MET A 184 7.95 10.18 -1.31
CA MET A 184 6.65 10.68 -0.92
C MET A 184 6.00 9.68 0.04
N PRO A 185 5.69 10.05 1.30
CA PRO A 185 4.96 9.17 2.18
C PRO A 185 3.53 8.98 1.67
N LEU A 186 3.01 7.76 1.77
CA LEU A 186 1.61 7.49 1.45
C LEU A 186 0.68 8.22 2.42
N PHE A 187 1.03 8.21 3.70
CA PHE A 187 0.26 8.87 4.76
C PHE A 187 1.14 9.85 5.55
N LYS A 188 0.68 11.09 5.70
CA LYS A 188 1.26 12.04 6.66
C LYS A 188 0.92 11.56 8.06
N LYS A 189 1.93 11.49 8.92
CA LYS A 189 1.77 11.02 10.31
C LYS A 189 1.17 12.13 11.18
N VAL A 190 0.05 11.85 11.83
CA VAL A 190 -0.54 12.67 12.89
C VAL A 190 -0.14 12.11 14.26
N ARG A 191 -0.25 10.79 14.44
CA ARG A 191 0.09 10.10 15.69
C ARG A 191 0.56 8.68 15.42
N GLY A 192 1.48 8.19 16.24
CA GLY A 192 2.00 6.83 16.15
C GLY A 192 3.45 6.83 15.65
N VAL A 193 3.84 5.72 15.05
CA VAL A 193 5.20 5.47 14.56
C VAL A 193 5.20 5.50 13.04
N GLY A 194 6.09 6.26 12.43
CA GLY A 194 6.28 6.31 10.97
C GLY A 194 6.97 5.06 10.41
N ILE A 195 7.27 5.12 9.11
CA ILE A 195 7.96 4.03 8.39
C ILE A 195 9.36 3.76 8.96
N ASP A 196 10.03 4.80 9.48
CA ASP A 196 11.38 4.78 10.05
C ASP A 196 11.44 4.37 11.54
N GLY A 197 10.32 3.98 12.12
CA GLY A 197 10.25 3.58 13.53
C GLY A 197 10.24 4.72 14.54
N LYS A 198 10.26 5.98 14.12
CA LYS A 198 10.33 7.13 15.01
C LYS A 198 8.94 7.67 15.36
N LYS A 199 8.72 7.91 16.67
CA LYS A 199 7.47 8.53 17.17
C LYS A 199 7.46 10.03 16.97
N GLN A 200 8.60 10.69 17.14
CA GLN A 200 8.77 12.15 17.09
C GLN A 200 9.97 12.52 16.19
N ASN A 201 10.01 13.76 15.77
CA ASN A 201 11.11 14.35 15.00
C ASN A 201 11.47 13.60 13.70
N SER A 202 10.43 13.07 13.02
CA SER A 202 10.57 12.50 11.70
C SER A 202 9.37 12.89 10.85
N ASP A 203 9.62 13.49 9.70
CA ASP A 203 8.63 13.89 8.71
C ASP A 203 8.41 12.81 7.64
N MET A 204 9.01 11.62 7.82
CA MET A 204 8.94 10.54 6.82
C MET A 204 7.55 9.92 6.65
N GLY A 205 6.61 10.20 7.56
CA GLY A 205 5.25 9.68 7.48
C GLY A 205 5.17 8.16 7.56
N GLU A 206 4.19 7.59 6.89
CA GLU A 206 3.98 6.14 6.82
C GLU A 206 3.78 5.71 5.37
N GLY A 207 4.50 4.66 4.98
CA GLY A 207 4.42 4.08 3.64
C GLY A 207 5.11 4.91 2.56
N VAL A 208 4.94 4.47 1.32
CA VAL A 208 5.54 5.06 0.11
C VAL A 208 4.46 5.18 -0.95
N ARG A 209 4.49 6.28 -1.71
CA ARG A 209 3.65 6.50 -2.87
C ARG A 209 4.48 6.91 -4.08
N ILE A 210 4.22 6.25 -5.22
CA ILE A 210 4.77 6.60 -6.53
C ILE A 210 3.62 6.48 -7.54
N ASN A 211 3.08 7.59 -8.05
CA ASN A 211 1.85 7.58 -8.85
C ASN A 211 0.71 6.84 -8.11
N ASN A 212 0.21 5.74 -8.68
CA ASN A 212 -0.80 4.86 -8.08
C ASN A 212 -0.21 3.61 -7.41
N PHE A 213 1.12 3.50 -7.31
CA PHE A 213 1.77 2.55 -6.42
C PHE A 213 1.69 3.08 -4.99
N MET A 214 1.13 2.27 -4.10
CA MET A 214 0.91 2.58 -2.69
C MET A 214 1.38 1.39 -1.85
N ALA A 215 2.33 1.63 -0.96
CA ALA A 215 2.87 0.60 -0.08
C ALA A 215 2.93 1.09 1.36
N THR A 216 2.56 0.27 2.34
CA THR A 216 2.48 0.68 3.74
C THR A 216 2.69 -0.51 4.69
N TYR A 217 3.29 -0.26 5.85
CA TYR A 217 3.34 -1.24 6.93
C TYR A 217 2.00 -1.47 7.64
N LEU A 218 0.97 -0.65 7.36
CA LEU A 218 -0.34 -0.87 7.95
C LEU A 218 -0.90 -2.22 7.49
N LEU A 219 -1.34 -3.01 8.46
CA LEU A 219 -1.84 -4.37 8.23
C LEU A 219 -3.31 -4.38 7.86
N GLY A 220 -3.77 -5.51 7.32
CA GLY A 220 -5.19 -5.77 7.17
C GLY A 220 -5.93 -5.73 8.53
N PRO A 221 -7.20 -5.34 8.53
CA PRO A 221 -8.00 -4.97 7.36
C PRO A 221 -7.98 -3.46 7.05
N LEU A 222 -6.91 -2.94 6.50
CA LEU A 222 -6.69 -1.51 6.22
C LEU A 222 -7.89 -0.85 5.52
N LEU A 223 -8.41 -1.47 4.46
CA LEU A 223 -9.48 -0.89 3.67
C LEU A 223 -10.83 -0.87 4.39
N ILE A 224 -11.09 -1.86 5.25
CA ILE A 224 -12.30 -1.93 6.07
C ILE A 224 -12.30 -0.83 7.13
N LEU A 225 -11.15 -0.58 7.76
CA LEU A 225 -11.00 0.44 8.79
C LEU A 225 -11.05 1.87 8.22
N ASN A 226 -10.80 2.02 6.91
CA ASN A 226 -10.68 3.32 6.26
C ASN A 226 -11.59 3.43 5.02
N PRO A 227 -12.93 3.49 5.20
CA PRO A 227 -13.86 3.60 4.08
C PRO A 227 -13.57 4.78 3.13
N PRO A 228 -13.19 5.99 3.61
CA PRO A 228 -12.82 7.09 2.72
C PRO A 228 -11.62 6.78 1.82
N PHE A 229 -10.59 6.11 2.34
CA PHE A 229 -9.44 5.65 1.56
C PHE A 229 -9.86 4.57 0.55
N THR A 230 -10.75 3.68 0.93
CA THR A 230 -11.29 2.66 0.02
C THR A 230 -12.08 3.29 -1.12
N LYS A 231 -12.89 4.32 -0.85
CA LYS A 231 -13.59 5.10 -1.89
C LYS A 231 -12.61 5.81 -2.81
N TYR A 232 -11.51 6.34 -2.27
CA TYR A 232 -10.44 6.92 -3.08
C TYR A 232 -9.85 5.88 -4.05
N LEU A 233 -9.50 4.67 -3.58
CA LEU A 233 -9.02 3.60 -4.46
C LEU A 233 -10.05 3.21 -5.54
N LEU A 234 -11.34 3.10 -5.16
CA LEU A 234 -12.41 2.83 -6.11
C LEU A 234 -12.57 3.93 -7.16
N SER A 235 -12.37 5.20 -6.78
CA SER A 235 -12.42 6.32 -7.71
C SER A 235 -11.30 6.27 -8.76
N LEU A 236 -10.11 5.85 -8.36
CA LEU A 236 -8.98 5.63 -9.29
C LEU A 236 -9.29 4.52 -10.30
N LEU A 237 -10.07 3.51 -9.89
CA LEU A 237 -10.52 2.44 -10.77
C LEU A 237 -11.70 2.84 -11.68
N GLY A 238 -12.20 4.09 -11.59
CA GLY A 238 -13.38 4.52 -12.33
C GLY A 238 -14.67 3.82 -11.91
N GLY A 239 -14.67 3.18 -10.73
CA GLY A 239 -15.78 2.41 -10.19
C GLY A 239 -16.84 3.27 -9.48
N ASN A 240 -17.97 2.64 -9.16
CA ASN A 240 -18.97 3.25 -8.31
C ASN A 240 -18.47 3.22 -6.85
N CYS A 241 -18.35 4.39 -6.22
CA CYS A 241 -17.81 4.54 -4.86
C CYS A 241 -18.77 4.06 -3.74
N LYS A 242 -19.80 3.27 -4.05
CA LYS A 242 -20.67 2.64 -3.03
C LYS A 242 -19.97 1.43 -2.43
N LEU A 243 -19.68 1.52 -1.14
CA LEU A 243 -19.11 0.41 -0.39
C LEU A 243 -20.19 -0.56 0.09
N PRO A 244 -19.86 -1.86 0.22
CA PRO A 244 -20.69 -2.80 0.98
C PRO A 244 -20.86 -2.26 2.41
N TYR A 245 -22.05 -2.37 2.95
CA TYR A 245 -22.35 -1.96 4.34
C TYR A 245 -22.32 -0.45 4.64
N GLU A 246 -22.35 0.43 3.64
CA GLU A 246 -22.39 1.88 3.86
C GLU A 246 -23.65 2.39 4.58
N ASN A 247 -24.70 1.55 4.63
CA ASN A 247 -25.99 1.87 5.24
C ASN A 247 -26.34 0.94 6.43
N VAL A 248 -25.36 0.37 7.09
CA VAL A 248 -25.60 -0.50 8.27
C VAL A 248 -25.23 0.23 9.55
#